data_d5d1a126d37818cb432385e74b8ae6f7
#
_entry.id   d5d1a126d37818cb432385e74b8ae6f7
#
_cell.length_a   1.000
_cell.length_b   1.000
_cell.length_c   1.000
_cell.angle_alpha   90.00
_cell.angle_beta   90.00
_cell.angle_gamma   90.00
#
_symmetry.space_group_name_H-M   'P 1'
#
loop_
_entity.id
_entity.type
_entity.pdbx_description
1 polymer ?
#
loop_
_entity_poly.entity_id
_entity_poly.type
_entity_poly.pdbx_seq_one_letter_code
_entity_poly.pdbx_strand_id
1 'polypeptide(L)'
;MATPCWPLASDFVSEDLWPDNPRKARQKDTDARWTVKFAKAKPAEDGTKRIDIATPTFGYTSHISIDRRHGLIRRQKVTDAAAHDGARLREGLIDPENTASDVWADTAYRSAQNERYLADC
;
A
#
# COMPACT_ATOMS: atom_id res chain seq x y z
N MET A 1 13.54 -9.76 24.82
CA MET A 1 12.88 -9.02 23.73
C MET A 1 11.65 -8.34 24.31
N ALA A 2 11.59 -7.04 24.26
CA ALA A 2 10.38 -6.34 24.63
C ALA A 2 9.32 -6.57 23.56
N THR A 3 8.19 -7.18 23.92
CA THR A 3 6.99 -7.21 23.10
C THR A 3 6.53 -5.77 22.89
N PRO A 4 6.29 -5.30 21.66
CA PRO A 4 5.74 -3.97 21.46
C PRO A 4 4.41 -3.86 22.20
N CYS A 5 4.24 -2.82 22.99
CA CYS A 5 3.00 -2.55 23.74
C CYS A 5 1.79 -2.19 22.86
N TRP A 6 1.93 -2.26 21.55
CA TRP A 6 0.86 -2.01 20.61
C TRP A 6 0.38 -3.35 20.07
N PRO A 7 -0.87 -3.71 20.29
CA PRO A 7 -1.46 -4.84 19.60
C PRO A 7 -1.37 -4.60 18.08
N LEU A 8 -0.99 -5.64 17.36
CA LEU A 8 -1.01 -5.60 15.91
C LEU A 8 -2.41 -5.23 15.44
N ALA A 9 -2.53 -4.38 14.43
CA ALA A 9 -3.82 -3.90 13.92
C ALA A 9 -4.79 -5.02 13.49
N SER A 10 -4.26 -6.24 13.30
CA SER A 10 -5.03 -7.46 13.03
C SER A 10 -5.81 -8.00 14.23
N ASP A 11 -5.45 -7.57 15.47
CA ASP A 11 -6.04 -8.14 16.68
C ASP A 11 -7.28 -7.37 17.16
N PHE A 12 -7.59 -6.23 16.52
CA PHE A 12 -8.78 -5.44 16.85
C PHE A 12 -9.94 -5.75 15.91
N VAL A 13 -10.78 -6.67 16.33
CA VAL A 13 -12.12 -6.80 15.75
C VAL A 13 -13.00 -5.70 16.33
N SER A 14 -13.74 -5.00 15.49
CA SER A 14 -14.55 -3.84 15.88
C SER A 14 -15.61 -4.17 16.96
N GLU A 15 -16.04 -5.43 17.02
CA GLU A 15 -17.02 -5.91 17.99
C GLU A 15 -16.46 -5.95 19.42
N ASP A 16 -15.15 -6.18 19.56
CA ASP A 16 -14.47 -6.27 20.87
C ASP A 16 -14.22 -4.89 21.48
N LEU A 17 -14.18 -3.83 20.68
CA LEU A 17 -13.86 -2.48 21.14
C LEU A 17 -15.03 -1.78 21.82
N TRP A 18 -16.27 -2.11 21.47
CA TRP A 18 -17.47 -1.46 22.01
C TRP A 18 -18.62 -2.47 22.17
N PRO A 19 -18.48 -3.45 23.07
CA PRO A 19 -19.49 -4.51 23.25
C PRO A 19 -20.86 -3.95 23.64
N ASP A 20 -20.87 -2.85 24.40
CA ASP A 20 -22.10 -2.23 24.90
C ASP A 20 -22.72 -1.18 23.94
N ASN A 21 -22.06 -0.90 22.81
CA ASN A 21 -22.53 0.10 21.88
C ASN A 21 -22.36 -0.29 20.40
N PRO A 22 -23.26 -1.12 19.87
CA PRO A 22 -23.17 -1.61 18.49
C PRO A 22 -23.29 -0.49 17.43
N ARG A 23 -23.91 0.64 17.78
CA ARG A 23 -24.00 1.79 16.87
C ARG A 23 -22.64 2.44 16.65
N LYS A 24 -21.81 2.50 17.69
CA LYS A 24 -20.46 3.05 17.62
C LYS A 24 -19.54 2.16 16.76
N ALA A 25 -19.67 0.85 16.89
CA ALA A 25 -18.94 -0.12 16.09
C ALA A 25 -19.26 0.04 14.57
N ARG A 26 -20.53 0.23 14.22
CA ARG A 26 -20.98 0.45 12.82
C ARG A 26 -20.45 1.74 12.18
N GLN A 27 -20.08 2.73 13.00
CA GLN A 27 -19.52 3.99 12.52
C GLN A 27 -18.01 3.92 12.26
N LYS A 28 -17.38 2.79 12.57
CA LYS A 28 -15.94 2.61 12.41
C LYS A 28 -15.64 1.82 11.15
N ASP A 29 -14.59 2.25 10.47
CA ASP A 29 -14.05 1.53 9.34
C ASP A 29 -13.19 0.37 9.84
N THR A 30 -13.67 -0.86 9.61
CA THR A 30 -12.99 -2.10 10.03
C THR A 30 -12.02 -2.64 9.00
N ASP A 31 -12.06 -2.13 7.77
CA ASP A 31 -11.24 -2.59 6.65
C ASP A 31 -9.95 -1.78 6.51
N ALA A 32 -9.96 -0.54 6.97
CA ALA A 32 -8.77 0.30 7.01
C ALA A 32 -7.70 -0.27 7.95
N ARG A 33 -6.44 -0.07 7.60
CA ARG A 33 -5.29 -0.55 8.38
C ARG A 33 -4.28 0.56 8.62
N TRP A 34 -3.51 0.36 9.68
CA TRP A 34 -2.33 1.18 9.96
C TRP A 34 -1.13 0.72 9.14
N THR A 35 -0.40 1.68 8.63
CA THR A 35 0.94 1.47 8.05
C THR A 35 1.89 2.54 8.56
N VAL A 36 3.17 2.25 8.56
CA VAL A 36 4.21 3.21 8.92
C VAL A 36 5.05 3.47 7.68
N LYS A 37 5.08 4.72 7.25
CA LYS A 37 5.93 5.16 6.15
C LYS A 37 7.16 5.85 6.72
N PHE A 38 8.34 5.44 6.26
CA PHE A 38 9.60 6.06 6.63
C PHE A 38 10.04 7.03 5.55
N ALA A 39 10.13 8.30 5.91
CA ALA A 39 10.75 9.30 5.06
C ALA A 39 12.27 9.19 5.22
N LYS A 40 12.96 8.73 4.18
CA LYS A 40 14.43 8.72 4.16
C LYS A 40 14.93 10.15 4.21
N ALA A 41 15.61 10.50 5.29
CA ALA A 41 16.24 11.79 5.41
C ALA A 41 17.38 11.91 4.39
N LYS A 42 17.41 13.00 3.63
CA LYS A 42 18.56 13.32 2.79
C LYS A 42 19.76 13.61 3.70
N PRO A 43 20.96 13.13 3.37
CA PRO A 43 22.15 13.49 4.12
C PRO A 43 22.30 15.02 4.14
N ALA A 44 22.69 15.57 5.28
CA ALA A 44 22.98 16.99 5.37
C ALA A 44 24.24 17.29 4.53
N GLU A 45 24.38 18.54 4.09
CA GLU A 45 25.55 19.00 3.30
C GLU A 45 26.89 18.79 4.04
N ASP A 46 26.85 18.72 5.36
CA ASP A 46 28.00 18.44 6.23
C ASP A 46 28.31 16.94 6.42
N GLY A 47 27.54 16.03 5.76
CA GLY A 47 27.70 14.59 5.86
C GLY A 47 27.07 13.94 7.08
N THR A 48 26.34 14.70 7.92
CA THR A 48 25.66 14.15 9.10
C THR A 48 24.44 13.32 8.67
N LYS A 49 24.31 12.09 9.21
CA LYS A 49 23.12 11.28 9.02
C LYS A 49 21.95 11.89 9.79
N ARG A 50 20.91 12.28 9.07
CA ARG A 50 19.63 12.64 9.69
C ARG A 50 18.83 11.40 10.02
N ILE A 51 17.99 11.49 11.05
CA ILE A 51 17.11 10.39 11.47
C ILE A 51 15.93 10.31 10.51
N ASP A 52 15.61 9.10 10.05
CA ASP A 52 14.40 8.84 9.26
C ASP A 52 13.16 9.09 10.13
N ILE A 53 12.21 9.82 9.57
CA ILE A 53 10.96 10.11 10.28
C ILE A 53 9.95 9.02 9.95
N ALA A 54 9.47 8.32 10.98
CA ALA A 54 8.39 7.35 10.86
C ALA A 54 7.04 8.08 10.96
N THR A 55 6.23 8.00 9.91
CA THR A 55 4.89 8.60 9.88
C THR A 55 3.84 7.50 9.84
N PRO A 56 3.09 7.29 10.95
CA PRO A 56 1.97 6.37 10.94
C PRO A 56 0.81 6.93 10.11
N THR A 57 0.22 6.11 9.27
CA THR A 57 -0.92 6.46 8.43
C THR A 57 -1.99 5.40 8.55
N PHE A 58 -3.22 5.80 8.79
CA PHE A 58 -4.38 4.93 8.85
C PHE A 58 -5.28 5.16 7.64
N GLY A 59 -5.71 4.11 6.97
CA GLY A 59 -6.64 4.23 5.85
C GLY A 59 -6.38 3.24 4.73
N TYR A 60 -6.43 3.75 3.51
CA TYR A 60 -6.32 2.99 2.27
C TYR A 60 -5.22 3.54 1.37
N THR A 61 -4.77 2.70 0.47
CA THR A 61 -3.87 3.08 -0.62
C THR A 61 -4.58 2.85 -1.96
N SER A 62 -4.55 3.85 -2.82
CA SER A 62 -5.07 3.76 -4.18
C SER A 62 -3.94 3.46 -5.16
N HIS A 63 -4.13 2.41 -5.95
CA HIS A 63 -3.23 2.00 -7.02
C HIS A 63 -3.92 2.29 -8.33
N ILE A 64 -3.26 2.98 -9.25
CA ILE A 64 -3.82 3.35 -10.54
C ILE A 64 -2.87 2.95 -11.66
N SER A 65 -3.46 2.52 -12.77
CA SER A 65 -2.77 2.30 -14.05
C SER A 65 -3.23 3.37 -15.02
N ILE A 66 -2.29 4.08 -15.63
CA ILE A 66 -2.54 5.22 -16.51
C ILE A 66 -2.00 4.92 -17.90
N ASP A 67 -2.80 5.21 -18.93
CA ASP A 67 -2.31 5.28 -20.29
C ASP A 67 -1.36 6.48 -20.42
N ARG A 68 -0.08 6.18 -20.67
CA ARG A 68 0.95 7.19 -20.75
C ARG A 68 0.75 8.16 -21.95
N ARG A 69 0.17 7.66 -23.03
CA ARG A 69 -0.04 8.47 -24.24
C ARG A 69 -1.16 9.48 -24.08
N HIS A 70 -2.25 9.09 -23.42
CA HIS A 70 -3.48 9.89 -23.31
C HIS A 70 -3.72 10.44 -21.90
N GLY A 71 -2.97 9.99 -20.89
CA GLY A 71 -3.15 10.41 -19.50
C GLY A 71 -4.43 9.89 -18.85
N LEU A 72 -5.05 8.86 -19.42
CA LEU A 72 -6.31 8.31 -18.92
C LEU A 72 -6.07 7.17 -17.93
N ILE A 73 -6.83 7.15 -16.84
CA ILE A 73 -6.81 6.04 -15.89
C ILE A 73 -7.46 4.84 -16.56
N ARG A 74 -6.70 3.76 -16.68
CA ARG A 74 -7.16 2.50 -17.28
C ARG A 74 -7.76 1.57 -16.26
N ARG A 75 -7.10 1.42 -15.13
CA ARG A 75 -7.53 0.57 -14.04
C ARG A 75 -7.19 1.20 -12.70
N GLN A 76 -7.99 0.89 -11.70
CA GLN A 76 -7.80 1.33 -10.33
C GLN A 76 -8.06 0.17 -9.37
N LYS A 77 -7.26 0.10 -8.32
CA LYS A 77 -7.48 -0.80 -7.19
C LYS A 77 -7.22 -0.06 -5.89
N VAL A 78 -8.13 -0.22 -4.94
CA VAL A 78 -7.97 0.31 -3.59
C VAL A 78 -7.72 -0.86 -2.65
N THR A 79 -6.70 -0.72 -1.80
CA THR A 79 -6.36 -1.70 -0.77
C THR A 79 -6.23 -1.01 0.58
N ASP A 80 -6.21 -1.77 1.67
CA ASP A 80 -5.83 -1.22 2.95
C ASP A 80 -4.37 -0.68 2.91
N ALA A 81 -4.04 0.24 3.80
CA ALA A 81 -2.75 0.91 3.77
C ALA A 81 -1.55 0.00 4.12
N ALA A 82 -1.80 -1.16 4.75
CA ALA A 82 -0.78 -2.13 5.09
C ALA A 82 -0.46 -3.10 3.94
N ALA A 83 -1.29 -3.15 2.90
CA ALA A 83 -1.08 -4.05 1.76
C ALA A 83 0.16 -3.65 0.96
N HIS A 84 0.95 -4.65 0.58
CA HIS A 84 2.18 -4.44 -0.17
C HIS A 84 1.88 -4.06 -1.63
N ASP A 85 2.43 -2.93 -2.08
CA ASP A 85 2.17 -2.35 -3.40
C ASP A 85 2.57 -3.29 -4.55
N GLY A 86 3.70 -3.96 -4.45
CA GLY A 86 4.24 -4.81 -5.49
C GLY A 86 3.32 -5.96 -5.91
N ALA A 87 2.53 -6.52 -5.01
CA ALA A 87 1.59 -7.59 -5.31
C ALA A 87 0.39 -7.11 -6.15
N ARG A 88 0.06 -5.82 -6.05
CA ARG A 88 -1.12 -5.24 -6.70
C ARG A 88 -1.02 -5.19 -8.22
N LEU A 89 0.18 -5.13 -8.77
CA LEU A 89 0.40 -5.12 -10.22
C LEU A 89 -0.28 -6.30 -10.91
N ARG A 90 -0.13 -7.50 -10.35
CA ARG A 90 -0.70 -8.73 -10.89
C ARG A 90 -2.20 -8.90 -10.63
N GLU A 91 -2.74 -8.12 -9.69
CA GLU A 91 -4.12 -8.24 -9.23
C GLU A 91 -5.11 -7.34 -9.98
N GLY A 92 -4.79 -6.94 -11.18
CA GLY A 92 -5.71 -6.22 -12.04
C GLY A 92 -5.31 -4.79 -12.42
N LEU A 93 -4.07 -4.36 -12.15
CA LEU A 93 -3.56 -3.08 -12.65
C LEU A 93 -3.11 -3.17 -14.11
N ILE A 94 -2.69 -4.36 -14.55
CA ILE A 94 -2.31 -4.64 -15.92
C ILE A 94 -3.45 -5.34 -16.64
N ASP A 95 -3.69 -4.94 -17.88
CA ASP A 95 -4.62 -5.60 -18.76
C ASP A 95 -3.88 -6.67 -19.57
N PRO A 96 -4.14 -7.97 -19.34
CA PRO A 96 -3.45 -9.05 -20.04
C PRO A 96 -3.76 -9.07 -21.55
N GLU A 97 -4.83 -8.45 -21.97
CA GLU A 97 -5.17 -8.34 -23.40
C GLU A 97 -4.39 -7.25 -24.13
N ASN A 98 -3.76 -6.36 -23.40
CA ASN A 98 -2.93 -5.28 -23.96
C ASN A 98 -1.47 -5.69 -24.02
N THR A 99 -1.13 -6.54 -24.97
CA THR A 99 0.17 -7.20 -25.09
C THR A 99 1.26 -6.38 -25.80
N ALA A 100 0.93 -5.21 -26.33
CA ALA A 100 1.83 -4.43 -27.22
C ALA A 100 2.49 -3.23 -26.55
N SER A 101 2.35 -3.05 -25.26
CA SER A 101 2.79 -1.84 -24.56
C SER A 101 3.84 -2.11 -23.50
N ASP A 102 4.85 -1.27 -23.44
CA ASP A 102 5.78 -1.24 -22.31
C ASP A 102 5.09 -0.83 -21.02
N VAL A 103 5.46 -1.46 -19.92
CA VAL A 103 4.98 -1.14 -18.58
C VAL A 103 6.02 -0.33 -17.83
N TRP A 104 5.62 0.83 -17.38
CA TRP A 104 6.44 1.74 -16.57
C TRP A 104 5.88 1.78 -15.14
N ALA A 105 6.68 1.41 -14.18
CA ALA A 105 6.27 1.35 -12.78
C ALA A 105 7.38 1.83 -11.86
N ASP A 106 7.01 2.24 -10.64
CA ASP A 106 7.96 2.56 -9.58
C ASP A 106 8.69 1.29 -9.12
N THR A 107 9.87 1.48 -8.53
CA THR A 107 10.71 0.40 -8.00
C THR A 107 10.01 -0.49 -6.97
N ALA A 108 8.99 0.02 -6.28
CA ALA A 108 8.14 -0.74 -5.37
C ALA A 108 7.43 -1.93 -6.05
N TYR A 109 7.17 -1.82 -7.36
CA TYR A 109 6.54 -2.88 -8.16
C TYR A 109 7.53 -3.85 -8.78
N ARG A 110 8.83 -3.57 -8.69
CA ARG A 110 9.87 -4.44 -9.25
C ARG A 110 10.07 -5.68 -8.39
N SER A 111 9.73 -6.84 -8.93
CA SER A 111 9.99 -8.14 -8.33
C SER A 111 10.11 -9.21 -9.40
N ALA A 112 10.83 -10.29 -9.10
CA ALA A 112 10.95 -11.42 -10.03
C ALA A 112 9.60 -12.01 -10.43
N GLN A 113 8.62 -11.99 -9.53
CA GLN A 113 7.26 -12.46 -9.80
C GLN A 113 6.51 -11.54 -10.77
N ASN A 114 6.66 -10.23 -10.62
CA ASN A 114 6.04 -9.26 -11.51
C ASN A 114 6.69 -9.27 -12.89
N GLU A 115 8.03 -9.41 -12.95
CA GLU A 115 8.75 -9.52 -14.22
C GLU A 115 8.33 -10.77 -14.99
N ARG A 116 8.16 -11.92 -14.33
CA ARG A 116 7.63 -13.14 -14.96
C ARG A 116 6.21 -12.94 -15.46
N TYR A 117 5.34 -12.35 -14.65
CA TYR A 117 3.96 -12.08 -15.03
C TYR A 117 3.86 -11.20 -16.29
N LEU A 118 4.69 -10.15 -16.37
CA LEU A 118 4.73 -9.28 -17.54
C LEU A 118 5.33 -9.95 -18.77
N ALA A 119 6.27 -10.88 -18.59
CA ALA A 119 6.83 -11.66 -19.70
C ALA A 119 5.83 -12.67 -20.27
N ASP A 120 4.89 -13.15 -19.45
CA ASP A 120 3.85 -14.11 -19.85
C ASP A 120 2.62 -13.42 -20.48
N CYS A 121 2.48 -12.12 -20.31
CA CYS A 121 1.46 -11.31 -20.99
C CYS A 121 1.89 -10.96 -22.42
#